data_6cc6ed75c07c324b8479b9ccd2aa9365
#
_entry.id   6cc6ed75c07c324b8479b9ccd2aa9365
#
_cell.length_a   1.000
_cell.length_b   1.000
_cell.length_c   1.000
_cell.angle_alpha   90.00
_cell.angle_beta   90.00
_cell.angle_gamma   90.00
#
_symmetry.space_group_name_H-M   'P 1'
#
loop_
_entity.id
_entity.type
_entity.pdbx_description
1 polymer ?
#
loop_
_entity_poly.entity_id
_entity_poly.type
_entity_poly.pdbx_seq_one_letter_code
_entity_poly.pdbx_strand_id
1 'polypeptide(L)' 'MTKTDLETFWAVVQHGTLTAAAEALFITQPTLSMRLRALEERVGTPLFIRGK' A
#
# COMPACT_ATOMS: atom_id res chain seq x y z
N MET A 1 10.75 8.35 2.79
CA MET A 1 9.77 7.30 3.11
C MET A 1 9.74 7.09 4.60
N THR A 2 8.56 7.08 5.20
CA THR A 2 8.44 6.94 6.64
C THR A 2 8.32 5.46 7.03
N LYS A 3 8.37 5.20 8.34
CA LYS A 3 8.16 3.86 8.85
C LYS A 3 6.79 3.33 8.43
N THR A 4 5.76 4.17 8.50
CA THR A 4 4.41 3.78 8.09
C THR A 4 4.37 3.43 6.60
N ASP A 5 5.08 4.19 5.79
CA ASP A 5 5.16 3.90 4.35
C ASP A 5 5.79 2.53 4.11
N LEU A 6 6.87 2.23 4.83
CA LEU A 6 7.53 0.94 4.69
C LEU A 6 6.63 -0.20 5.13
N GLU A 7 5.90 -0.02 6.22
CA GLU A 7 4.97 -1.04 6.69
C GLU A 7 3.85 -1.29 5.68
N THR A 8 3.34 -0.20 5.09
CA THR A 8 2.30 -0.31 4.09
C THR A 8 2.81 -1.07 2.87
N PHE A 9 3.97 -0.69 2.38
CA PHE A 9 4.58 -1.34 1.22
C PHE A 9 4.81 -2.82 1.49
N TRP A 10 5.39 -3.13 2.65
CA TRP A 10 5.71 -4.50 3.00
C TRP A 10 4.46 -5.37 3.10
N ALA A 11 3.39 -4.82 3.69
CA ALA A 11 2.14 -5.59 3.83
C ALA A 11 1.58 -5.97 2.48
N VAL A 12 1.60 -5.06 1.52
CA VAL A 12 1.08 -5.36 0.18
C VAL A 12 1.93 -6.41 -0.51
N VAL A 13 3.25 -6.30 -0.40
CA VAL A 13 4.15 -7.28 -1.01
C VAL A 13 3.94 -8.65 -0.39
N GLN A 14 3.82 -8.70 0.93
CA GLN A 14 3.74 -9.97 1.64
C GLN A 14 2.40 -10.66 1.42
N HIS A 15 1.32 -9.90 1.41
CA HIS A 15 -0.03 -10.48 1.32
C HIS A 15 -0.53 -10.64 -0.10
N GLY A 16 0.05 -9.92 -1.05
CA GLY A 16 -0.25 -10.13 -2.46
C GLY A 16 -1.50 -9.44 -2.98
N THR A 17 -2.39 -8.99 -2.11
CA THR A 17 -3.58 -8.24 -2.53
C THR A 17 -3.80 -7.08 -1.59
N LEU A 18 -4.50 -6.04 -2.10
CA LEU A 18 -4.81 -4.88 -1.27
C LEU A 18 -5.77 -5.24 -0.14
N THR A 19 -6.75 -6.10 -0.43
CA THR A 19 -7.71 -6.49 0.59
C THR A 19 -7.04 -7.19 1.76
N ALA A 20 -6.19 -8.17 1.48
CA ALA A 20 -5.50 -8.91 2.53
C ALA A 20 -4.54 -8.00 3.29
N ALA A 21 -3.84 -7.11 2.59
CA ALA A 21 -2.91 -6.19 3.25
C ALA A 21 -3.65 -5.22 4.16
N ALA A 22 -4.81 -4.71 3.71
CA ALA A 22 -5.59 -3.80 4.53
C ALA A 22 -6.05 -4.49 5.81
N GLU A 23 -6.50 -5.74 5.69
CA GLU A 23 -6.92 -6.50 6.86
C GLU A 23 -5.77 -6.71 7.83
N ALA A 24 -4.59 -7.00 7.32
CA ALA A 24 -3.41 -7.19 8.17
C ALA A 24 -3.02 -5.89 8.88
N LEU A 25 -3.27 -4.75 8.26
CA LEU A 25 -2.96 -3.46 8.84
C LEU A 25 -4.11 -2.87 9.66
N PHE A 26 -5.24 -3.57 9.74
CA PHE A 26 -6.43 -3.12 10.48
C PHE A 26 -6.98 -1.80 9.94
N ILE A 27 -6.97 -1.66 8.62
CA ILE A 27 -7.54 -0.50 7.95
C ILE A 27 -8.43 -0.98 6.80
N THR A 28 -9.23 -0.06 6.27
CA THR A 28 -10.06 -0.40 5.12
C THR A 28 -9.24 -0.38 3.85
N GLN A 29 -9.75 -1.08 2.82
CA GLN A 29 -9.05 -1.13 1.55
C GLN A 29 -8.96 0.24 0.87
N PRO A 30 -10.02 1.09 0.89
CA PRO A 30 -9.87 2.43 0.35
C PRO A 30 -8.80 3.26 1.06
N THR A 31 -8.69 3.12 2.38
CA THR A 31 -7.65 3.82 3.12
C THR A 31 -6.27 3.36 2.69
N LEU A 32 -6.10 2.05 2.50
CA LEU A 32 -4.83 1.52 2.04
C LEU A 32 -4.50 2.04 0.64
N SER A 33 -5.48 2.07 -0.26
CA SER A 33 -5.27 2.58 -1.60
C SER A 33 -4.79 4.03 -1.58
N MET A 34 -5.38 4.85 -0.71
CA MET A 34 -4.96 6.24 -0.57
C MET A 34 -3.53 6.35 -0.07
N ARG A 35 -3.16 5.52 0.91
CA ARG A 35 -1.80 5.52 1.43
C ARG A 35 -0.79 5.13 0.36
N LEU A 36 -1.12 4.13 -0.45
CA LEU A 36 -0.22 3.70 -1.51
C LEU A 36 -0.06 4.78 -2.58
N ARG A 37 -1.15 5.47 -2.92
CA ARG A 37 -1.06 6.56 -3.88
C ARG A 37 -0.16 7.67 -3.36
N ALA A 38 -0.31 8.06 -2.10
CA ALA A 38 0.54 9.07 -1.51
C ALA A 38 2.00 8.64 -1.49
N LEU A 39 2.24 7.38 -1.20
CA LEU A 39 3.58 6.83 -1.20
C LEU A 39 4.20 6.89 -2.59
N GLU A 40 3.43 6.49 -3.61
CA GLU A 40 3.91 6.54 -4.98
C GLU A 40 4.23 7.95 -5.41
N GLU A 41 3.43 8.92 -4.98
CA GLU A 41 3.70 10.32 -5.30
C GLU A 41 5.01 10.80 -4.67
N ARG A 42 5.29 10.38 -3.44
CA ARG A 42 6.54 10.77 -2.80
C ARG A 42 7.75 10.15 -3.47
N VAL A 43 7.62 8.92 -3.89
CA VAL A 43 8.71 8.22 -4.58
C VAL A 43 8.85 8.70 -6.01
N GLY A 44 7.76 9.14 -6.63
CA GLY A 44 7.77 9.65 -7.98
C GLY A 44 7.58 8.59 -9.05
N THR A 45 7.21 7.37 -8.66
CA THR A 45 6.97 6.31 -9.62
C THR A 45 5.97 5.32 -9.03
N PRO A 46 5.14 4.69 -9.86
CA PRO A 46 4.25 3.65 -9.35
C PRO A 46 5.05 2.47 -8.80
N LEU A 47 4.66 2.02 -7.62
CA LEU A 47 5.33 0.89 -6.98
C LEU A 47 4.60 -0.42 -7.24
N PHE A 48 3.30 -0.34 -7.52
CA PHE A 48 2.50 -1.53 -7.76
C PHE A 48 1.68 -1.35 -9.02
N ILE A 49 1.51 -2.44 -9.76
CA ILE A 49 0.62 -2.47 -10.91
C ILE A 49 -0.75 -2.88 -10.39
N ARG A 50 -1.73 -1.98 -10.51
CA ARG A 50 -3.11 -2.24 -10.08
C ARG A 50 -3.93 -2.44 -11.32
N GLY A 51 -3.82 -3.53 -11.88
CA GLY A 51 -4.48 -3.84 -13.11
C GLY A 51 -5.96 -4.02 -12.97
N LYS A 52 -5.80 -4.05 -13.34
CA LYS A 52 -6.59 -4.44 -13.51
C LYS A 52 -7.09 -4.79 -13.66
#